data_378d367f08ec6f81b81ba5961375b9fb
#
_entry.id   378d367f08ec6f81b81ba5961375b9fb
#
_cell.length_a   1.000
_cell.length_b   1.000
_cell.length_c   1.000
_cell.angle_alpha   90.00
_cell.angle_beta   90.00
_cell.angle_gamma   90.00
#
_symmetry.space_group_name_H-M   'P 1'
#
loop_
_entity.id
_entity.type
_entity.pdbx_description
1 polymer ?
#
loop_
_entity_poly.entity_id
_entity_poly.type
_entity_poly.pdbx_seq_one_letter_code
_entity_poly.pdbx_strand_id
1 'polypeptide(L)'
;MGYTIIRPATHEDWLLERLKGIGSSDAGTVMGASPFSTPLRLWRQRMGIDPPVQETQAMRNGHFLEPAVAEYFADATGATIVPESAGDWLAVDDDCPWLRVSPDRLFYPEGFDQTEENLCILEIKSTSKPVDKNNLPLYWVCQVQYQMGVMGIGMAAIAWVTGFPRLSMDHAWVHFNPGFYATVKGAIDRFWNENLLLGIEPEALDSQDSLLKYPASVDRKVRVATGEDLDNCRRYLELKSEREQLDEEIMRVETAIKTSIRDAEAMTAVDPATGETRTVARYKSVNESRFDEEAFRTQHPEEYRLYLKTVFDRKELEQYDRQLYGRYLSTVNGARRFSVLPCI
;
A
#
# COMPACT_ATOMS: atom_id res chain seq x y z
N MET A 1 6.63 27.00 18.18
CA MET A 1 5.81 25.78 18.09
C MET A 1 6.33 24.88 19.18
N GLY A 2 5.46 24.44 20.08
CA GLY A 2 5.79 23.49 21.13
C GLY A 2 5.02 22.21 20.91
N TYR A 3 5.46 21.14 21.52
CA TYR A 3 4.71 19.89 21.60
C TYR A 3 4.81 19.29 22.98
N THR A 4 3.76 18.59 23.39
CA THR A 4 3.70 17.86 24.64
C THR A 4 3.83 16.36 24.37
N ILE A 5 4.69 15.67 25.13
CA ILE A 5 4.84 14.21 25.08
C ILE A 5 3.81 13.57 26.01
N ILE A 6 3.00 12.66 25.45
CA ILE A 6 2.07 11.82 26.19
C ILE A 6 2.61 10.40 26.18
N ARG A 7 2.69 9.77 27.37
CA ARG A 7 3.09 8.37 27.57
C ARG A 7 1.94 7.63 28.24
N PRO A 8 1.04 6.99 27.46
CA PRO A 8 -0.05 6.21 28.01
C PRO A 8 0.43 5.00 28.81
N ALA A 9 -0.34 4.59 29.80
CA ALA A 9 0.04 3.49 30.68
C ALA A 9 -0.06 2.11 29.99
N THR A 10 -0.96 2.00 29.01
CA THR A 10 -1.20 0.76 28.26
C THR A 10 -1.26 1.04 26.76
N HIS A 11 -1.07 0.00 25.94
CA HIS A 11 -1.25 0.08 24.50
C HIS A 11 -2.69 0.48 24.12
N GLU A 12 -3.68 0.03 24.88
CA GLU A 12 -5.08 0.40 24.67
C GLU A 12 -5.31 1.90 24.88
N ASP A 13 -4.73 2.47 25.93
CA ASP A 13 -4.78 3.92 26.18
C ASP A 13 -4.07 4.71 25.06
N TRP A 14 -2.97 4.19 24.54
CA TRP A 14 -2.27 4.80 23.42
C TRP A 14 -3.13 4.80 22.15
N LEU A 15 -3.85 3.71 21.86
CA LEU A 15 -4.81 3.66 20.76
C LEU A 15 -5.92 4.70 20.93
N LEU A 16 -6.45 4.86 22.15
CA LEU A 16 -7.46 5.88 22.45
C LEU A 16 -6.92 7.31 22.28
N GLU A 17 -5.69 7.55 22.70
CA GLU A 17 -5.05 8.85 22.48
C GLU A 17 -4.87 9.14 20.99
N ARG A 18 -4.48 8.17 20.18
CA ARG A 18 -4.37 8.33 18.72
C ARG A 18 -5.69 8.72 18.05
N LEU A 19 -6.82 8.29 18.59
CA LEU A 19 -8.14 8.62 18.03
C LEU A 19 -8.51 10.09 18.21
N LYS A 20 -7.88 10.82 19.13
CA LYS A 20 -8.13 12.24 19.39
C LYS A 20 -7.53 13.18 18.34
N GLY A 21 -6.91 12.64 17.29
CA GLY A 21 -6.33 13.42 16.20
C GLY A 21 -5.92 12.53 15.03
N ILE A 22 -5.08 13.06 14.15
CA ILE A 22 -4.53 12.36 12.99
C ILE A 22 -3.10 11.93 13.29
N GLY A 23 -2.85 10.63 13.29
CA GLY A 23 -1.53 10.05 13.50
C GLY A 23 -0.62 10.21 12.28
N SER A 24 0.70 10.16 12.50
CA SER A 24 1.66 10.32 11.40
C SER A 24 1.53 9.24 10.32
N SER A 25 1.17 8.02 10.69
CA SER A 25 0.89 6.93 9.73
C SER A 25 -0.31 7.21 8.80
N ASP A 26 -1.25 8.08 9.22
CA ASP A 26 -2.41 8.45 8.41
C ASP A 26 -2.11 9.60 7.43
N ALA A 27 -0.99 10.31 7.60
CA ALA A 27 -0.64 11.47 6.77
C ALA A 27 -0.60 11.14 5.27
N GLY A 28 0.03 10.02 4.90
CA GLY A 28 0.04 9.55 3.51
C GLY A 28 -1.35 9.21 2.96
N THR A 29 -2.24 8.71 3.80
CA THR A 29 -3.64 8.42 3.44
C THR A 29 -4.43 9.70 3.23
N VAL A 30 -4.31 10.67 4.14
CA VAL A 30 -4.99 11.99 4.02
C VAL A 30 -4.52 12.73 2.77
N MET A 31 -3.24 12.59 2.41
CA MET A 31 -2.67 13.15 1.18
C MET A 31 -3.06 12.38 -0.10
N GLY A 32 -3.80 11.27 0.00
CA GLY A 32 -4.11 10.42 -1.15
C GLY A 32 -2.90 9.68 -1.74
N ALA A 33 -1.79 9.62 -1.02
CA ALA A 33 -0.53 8.99 -1.45
C ALA A 33 -0.38 7.54 -1.00
N SER A 34 -1.22 7.07 -0.07
CA SER A 34 -1.15 5.70 0.46
C SER A 34 -1.70 4.69 -0.55
N PRO A 35 -0.97 3.59 -0.84
CA PRO A 35 -1.49 2.51 -1.68
C PRO A 35 -2.47 1.58 -0.92
N PHE A 36 -2.67 1.77 0.39
CA PHE A 36 -3.43 0.85 1.24
C PHE A 36 -4.81 1.38 1.61
N SER A 37 -4.99 2.70 1.64
CA SER A 37 -6.23 3.34 2.04
C SER A 37 -6.39 4.71 1.36
N THR A 38 -7.60 5.23 1.37
CA THR A 38 -7.96 6.56 0.84
C THR A 38 -8.48 7.45 1.96
N PRO A 39 -8.54 8.78 1.76
CA PRO A 39 -9.20 9.68 2.71
C PRO A 39 -10.64 9.24 3.05
N LEU A 40 -11.40 8.77 2.06
CA LEU A 40 -12.77 8.30 2.28
C LEU A 40 -12.83 7.09 3.22
N ARG A 41 -11.97 6.09 2.99
CA ARG A 41 -11.94 4.88 3.85
C ARG A 41 -11.48 5.20 5.26
N LEU A 42 -10.47 6.05 5.41
CA LEU A 42 -10.03 6.54 6.72
C LEU A 42 -11.15 7.29 7.44
N TRP A 43 -11.87 8.18 6.74
CA TRP A 43 -13.01 8.91 7.27
C TRP A 43 -14.13 7.97 7.74
N ARG A 44 -14.53 7.02 6.90
CA ARG A 44 -15.57 6.03 7.24
C ARG A 44 -15.22 5.24 8.50
N GLN A 45 -13.95 4.85 8.63
CA GLN A 45 -13.44 4.15 9.81
C GLN A 45 -13.47 5.06 11.06
N ARG A 46 -13.01 6.31 10.93
CA ARG A 46 -13.00 7.28 12.03
C ARG A 46 -14.40 7.69 12.48
N MET A 47 -15.36 7.71 11.57
CA MET A 47 -16.78 7.95 11.85
C MET A 47 -17.52 6.69 12.37
N GLY A 48 -16.85 5.56 12.50
CA GLY A 48 -17.47 4.30 12.96
C GLY A 48 -18.44 3.67 11.96
N ILE A 49 -18.40 4.08 10.68
CA ILE A 49 -19.22 3.50 9.60
C ILE A 49 -18.68 2.13 9.23
N ASP A 50 -17.36 2.02 9.11
CA ASP A 50 -16.65 0.77 8.87
C ASP A 50 -15.92 0.31 10.14
N PRO A 51 -15.73 -1.01 10.35
CA PRO A 51 -15.01 -1.51 11.51
C PRO A 51 -13.53 -1.07 11.47
N PRO A 52 -12.85 -1.01 12.62
CA PRO A 52 -11.42 -0.77 12.69
C PRO A 52 -10.64 -1.81 11.87
N VAL A 53 -9.52 -1.38 11.28
CA VAL A 53 -8.61 -2.31 10.59
C VAL A 53 -8.08 -3.31 11.60
N GLN A 54 -8.27 -4.59 11.32
CA GLN A 54 -7.67 -5.64 12.13
C GLN A 54 -6.17 -5.74 11.83
N GLU A 55 -5.39 -5.99 12.87
CA GLU A 55 -3.95 -6.19 12.71
C GLU A 55 -3.68 -7.37 11.77
N THR A 56 -3.03 -7.08 10.66
CA THR A 56 -2.63 -8.12 9.70
C THR A 56 -1.33 -8.80 10.13
N GLN A 57 -1.05 -10.00 9.57
CA GLN A 57 0.23 -10.66 9.80
C GLN A 57 1.42 -9.80 9.35
N ALA A 58 1.27 -9.00 8.30
CA ALA A 58 2.32 -8.08 7.83
C ALA A 58 2.61 -6.97 8.86
N MET A 59 1.58 -6.39 9.48
CA MET A 59 1.74 -5.39 10.54
C MET A 59 2.45 -5.99 11.75
N ARG A 60 2.03 -7.19 12.19
CA ARG A 60 2.66 -7.91 13.30
C ARG A 60 4.12 -8.23 13.02
N ASN A 61 4.44 -8.68 11.79
CA ASN A 61 5.81 -8.94 11.39
C ASN A 61 6.65 -7.65 11.43
N GLY A 62 6.07 -6.50 11.03
CA GLY A 62 6.71 -5.19 11.13
C GLY A 62 7.14 -4.88 12.57
N HIS A 63 6.24 -5.01 13.53
CA HIS A 63 6.54 -4.78 14.95
C HIS A 63 7.67 -5.68 15.48
N PHE A 64 7.72 -6.95 15.08
CA PHE A 64 8.82 -7.86 15.47
C PHE A 64 10.16 -7.50 14.83
N LEU A 65 10.16 -6.92 13.64
CA LEU A 65 11.38 -6.56 12.92
C LEU A 65 11.92 -5.17 13.32
N GLU A 66 11.08 -4.31 13.85
CA GLU A 66 11.42 -2.93 14.22
C GLU A 66 12.67 -2.81 15.10
N PRO A 67 12.85 -3.57 16.20
CA PRO A 67 14.07 -3.49 17.00
C PRO A 67 15.34 -3.87 16.23
N ALA A 68 15.26 -4.91 15.40
CA ALA A 68 16.40 -5.38 14.60
C ALA A 68 16.80 -4.38 13.51
N VAL A 69 15.84 -3.68 12.91
CA VAL A 69 16.11 -2.63 11.92
C VAL A 69 16.68 -1.38 12.60
N ALA A 70 16.23 -1.03 13.82
CA ALA A 70 16.81 0.06 14.61
C ALA A 70 18.27 -0.24 14.97
N GLU A 71 18.58 -1.46 15.39
CA GLU A 71 19.94 -1.92 15.71
C GLU A 71 20.85 -1.91 14.48
N TYR A 72 20.36 -2.42 13.34
CA TYR A 72 21.07 -2.31 12.07
C TYR A 72 21.38 -0.86 11.70
N PHE A 73 20.40 0.05 11.84
CA PHE A 73 20.60 1.46 11.53
C PHE A 73 21.68 2.08 12.41
N ALA A 74 21.66 1.81 13.71
CA ALA A 74 22.67 2.29 14.66
C ALA A 74 24.08 1.77 14.29
N ASP A 75 24.21 0.47 13.97
CA ASP A 75 25.48 -0.15 13.56
C ASP A 75 26.00 0.45 12.24
N ALA A 76 25.12 0.59 11.24
CA ALA A 76 25.48 1.07 9.91
C ALA A 76 25.85 2.58 9.87
N THR A 77 25.35 3.38 10.81
CA THR A 77 25.51 4.85 10.79
C THR A 77 26.28 5.41 11.97
N GLY A 78 26.62 4.59 12.98
CA GLY A 78 27.19 5.07 14.25
C GLY A 78 26.22 5.89 15.12
N ALA A 79 24.94 5.94 14.75
CA ALA A 79 23.93 6.72 15.47
C ALA A 79 23.65 6.16 16.87
N THR A 80 23.38 7.04 17.80
CA THR A 80 22.96 6.67 19.18
C THR A 80 21.43 6.75 19.27
N ILE A 81 20.76 5.60 19.37
CA ILE A 81 19.31 5.53 19.58
C ILE A 81 18.96 5.99 20.99
N VAL A 82 17.94 6.83 21.13
CA VAL A 82 17.39 7.27 22.43
C VAL A 82 16.52 6.13 22.99
N PRO A 83 16.93 5.49 24.11
CA PRO A 83 16.21 4.31 24.64
C PRO A 83 14.76 4.62 25.00
N GLU A 84 14.48 5.80 25.56
CA GLU A 84 13.15 6.24 26.00
C GLU A 84 12.20 6.52 24.82
N SER A 85 12.71 6.52 23.59
CA SER A 85 11.89 6.68 22.39
C SER A 85 11.25 5.37 21.91
N ALA A 86 11.64 4.22 22.48
CA ALA A 86 11.00 2.96 22.21
C ALA A 86 9.64 2.85 22.93
N GLY A 87 8.67 2.18 22.31
CA GLY A 87 7.37 1.90 22.89
C GLY A 87 6.28 2.93 22.54
N ASP A 88 5.18 2.87 23.28
CA ASP A 88 3.97 3.65 23.00
C ASP A 88 4.06 5.06 23.61
N TRP A 89 4.24 6.05 22.76
CA TRP A 89 4.22 7.46 23.12
C TRP A 89 3.72 8.31 21.96
N LEU A 90 3.35 9.54 22.24
CA LEU A 90 2.83 10.51 21.27
C LEU A 90 3.43 11.89 21.55
N ALA A 91 3.89 12.59 20.52
CA ALA A 91 4.08 14.02 20.54
C ALA A 91 2.82 14.68 19.97
N VAL A 92 2.27 15.62 20.70
CA VAL A 92 1.03 16.34 20.38
C VAL A 92 1.37 17.81 20.25
N ASP A 93 1.03 18.43 19.14
CA ASP A 93 1.23 19.87 18.90
C ASP A 93 0.41 20.68 19.91
N ASP A 94 1.03 21.65 20.57
CA ASP A 94 0.40 22.43 21.64
C ASP A 94 -0.69 23.38 21.11
N ASP A 95 -0.55 23.88 19.89
CA ASP A 95 -1.49 24.83 19.27
C ASP A 95 -2.61 24.07 18.49
N CYS A 96 -2.28 22.90 17.96
CA CYS A 96 -3.18 22.09 17.13
C CYS A 96 -3.25 20.63 17.68
N PRO A 97 -4.01 20.37 18.76
CA PRO A 97 -3.96 19.07 19.47
C PRO A 97 -4.40 17.85 18.64
N TRP A 98 -4.97 18.07 17.48
CA TRP A 98 -5.28 17.00 16.52
C TRP A 98 -4.05 16.55 15.69
N LEU A 99 -2.96 17.31 15.71
CA LEU A 99 -1.69 16.91 15.11
C LEU A 99 -0.93 16.04 16.11
N ARG A 100 -0.85 14.75 15.83
CA ARG A 100 -0.29 13.74 16.73
C ARG A 100 0.68 12.86 16.00
N VAL A 101 1.87 12.70 16.52
CA VAL A 101 2.91 11.90 15.89
C VAL A 101 3.55 10.94 16.89
N SER A 102 3.97 9.78 16.40
CA SER A 102 4.65 8.74 17.16
C SER A 102 5.72 8.14 16.24
N PRO A 103 6.93 8.72 16.21
CA PRO A 103 8.06 8.11 15.54
C PRO A 103 8.46 6.77 16.18
N ASP A 104 8.99 5.84 15.37
CA ASP A 104 9.41 4.54 15.88
C ASP A 104 10.59 4.68 16.86
N ARG A 105 11.58 5.56 16.54
CA ARG A 105 12.69 5.91 17.43
C ARG A 105 13.12 7.36 17.23
N LEU A 106 13.82 7.85 18.23
CA LEU A 106 14.64 9.06 18.16
C LEU A 106 16.10 8.68 18.24
N PHE A 107 16.98 9.46 17.63
CA PHE A 107 18.42 9.20 17.67
C PHE A 107 19.26 10.47 17.56
N TYR A 108 20.54 10.36 17.91
CA TYR A 108 21.57 11.34 17.65
C TYR A 108 22.55 10.81 16.61
N PRO A 109 22.89 11.59 15.56
CA PRO A 109 23.88 11.18 14.57
C PRO A 109 25.27 11.00 15.20
N GLU A 110 26.11 10.17 14.59
CA GLU A 110 27.51 9.98 15.00
C GLU A 110 28.28 11.32 14.98
N GLY A 111 29.06 11.57 16.04
CA GLY A 111 29.90 12.76 16.15
C GLY A 111 29.17 14.05 16.56
N PHE A 112 27.89 13.99 16.87
CA PHE A 112 27.12 15.12 17.37
C PHE A 112 26.82 14.98 18.87
N ASP A 113 26.80 16.11 19.56
CA ASP A 113 26.39 16.15 20.96
C ASP A 113 24.92 15.77 21.12
N GLN A 114 24.57 15.09 22.22
CA GLN A 114 23.19 14.66 22.49
C GLN A 114 22.35 15.82 23.05
N THR A 115 22.06 16.79 22.19
CA THR A 115 21.24 17.96 22.47
C THR A 115 19.94 17.93 21.65
N GLU A 116 18.94 18.69 22.08
CA GLU A 116 17.68 18.78 21.35
C GLU A 116 17.85 19.23 19.90
N GLU A 117 18.82 20.09 19.61
CA GLU A 117 19.11 20.59 18.27
C GLU A 117 19.60 19.50 17.30
N ASN A 118 20.26 18.47 17.84
CA ASN A 118 20.82 17.36 17.08
C ASN A 118 19.90 16.12 17.10
N LEU A 119 18.73 16.22 17.73
CA LEU A 119 17.77 15.13 17.80
C LEU A 119 17.17 14.87 16.41
N CYS A 120 17.12 13.60 16.01
CA CYS A 120 16.62 13.14 14.73
C CYS A 120 15.55 12.07 14.92
N ILE A 121 14.71 11.90 13.89
CA ILE A 121 13.66 10.88 13.86
C ILE A 121 14.15 9.68 13.05
N LEU A 122 13.92 8.47 13.56
CA LEU A 122 14.05 7.23 12.82
C LEU A 122 12.65 6.62 12.64
N GLU A 123 12.26 6.50 11.38
CA GLU A 123 11.05 5.78 10.98
C GLU A 123 11.44 4.44 10.34
N ILE A 124 10.79 3.36 10.75
CA ILE A 124 11.14 1.99 10.35
C ILE A 124 10.05 1.38 9.49
N LYS A 125 10.44 0.74 8.40
CA LYS A 125 9.52 0.13 7.45
C LYS A 125 9.89 -1.31 7.13
N SER A 126 8.88 -2.14 6.94
CA SER A 126 9.03 -3.48 6.34
C SER A 126 8.28 -3.53 5.01
N THR A 127 8.91 -4.06 3.98
CA THR A 127 8.32 -4.15 2.63
C THR A 127 8.77 -5.40 1.89
N SER A 128 7.92 -5.89 1.00
CA SER A 128 8.27 -6.97 0.06
C SER A 128 8.76 -6.43 -1.29
N LYS A 129 8.69 -5.11 -1.51
CA LYS A 129 9.09 -4.47 -2.78
C LYS A 129 10.47 -3.83 -2.64
N PRO A 130 11.29 -3.86 -3.70
CA PRO A 130 12.52 -3.07 -3.74
C PRO A 130 12.22 -1.59 -3.52
N VAL A 131 13.09 -0.91 -2.79
CA VAL A 131 13.00 0.52 -2.51
C VAL A 131 14.16 1.23 -3.20
N ASP A 132 13.85 2.27 -3.97
CA ASP A 132 14.85 3.19 -4.51
C ASP A 132 15.13 4.30 -3.48
N LYS A 133 16.38 4.39 -3.00
CA LYS A 133 16.83 5.40 -2.03
C LYS A 133 16.62 6.84 -2.50
N ASN A 134 16.71 7.04 -3.82
CA ASN A 134 16.58 8.37 -4.43
C ASN A 134 15.12 8.74 -4.71
N ASN A 135 14.21 7.77 -4.60
CA ASN A 135 12.78 7.95 -4.86
C ASN A 135 11.94 7.15 -3.86
N LEU A 136 11.98 7.59 -2.61
CA LEU A 136 11.22 6.94 -1.52
C LEU A 136 9.71 7.00 -1.77
N PRO A 137 8.94 6.00 -1.31
CA PRO A 137 7.49 6.03 -1.39
C PRO A 137 6.92 7.31 -0.76
N LEU A 138 6.09 8.04 -1.51
CA LEU A 138 5.59 9.36 -1.11
C LEU A 138 4.86 9.30 0.25
N TYR A 139 4.13 8.23 0.56
CA TYR A 139 3.44 8.09 1.84
C TYR A 139 4.40 7.94 3.04
N TRP A 140 5.63 7.39 2.84
CA TRP A 140 6.67 7.40 3.86
C TRP A 140 7.19 8.82 4.09
N VAL A 141 7.43 9.54 2.99
CA VAL A 141 7.89 10.95 3.06
C VAL A 141 6.85 11.82 3.75
N CYS A 142 5.55 11.66 3.44
CA CYS A 142 4.47 12.36 4.13
C CYS A 142 4.52 12.13 5.63
N GLN A 143 4.74 10.89 6.05
CA GLN A 143 4.79 10.51 7.46
C GLN A 143 5.93 11.20 8.20
N VAL A 144 7.17 11.08 7.71
CA VAL A 144 8.34 11.66 8.40
C VAL A 144 8.35 13.19 8.34
N GLN A 145 7.90 13.81 7.25
CA GLN A 145 7.78 15.27 7.15
C GLN A 145 6.75 15.79 8.16
N TYR A 146 5.67 15.06 8.37
CA TYR A 146 4.67 15.39 9.38
C TYR A 146 5.24 15.26 10.80
N GLN A 147 5.96 14.18 11.08
CA GLN A 147 6.64 13.99 12.37
C GLN A 147 7.64 15.12 12.65
N MET A 148 8.50 15.41 11.68
CA MET A 148 9.51 16.49 11.80
C MET A 148 8.86 17.85 12.05
N GLY A 149 7.78 18.15 11.35
CA GLY A 149 7.11 19.45 11.47
C GLY A 149 6.41 19.64 12.82
N VAL A 150 5.78 18.61 13.38
CA VAL A 150 5.13 18.65 14.70
C VAL A 150 6.19 18.77 15.80
N MET A 151 7.30 18.06 15.68
CA MET A 151 8.35 18.02 16.70
C MET A 151 9.44 19.10 16.53
N GLY A 152 9.40 19.89 15.43
CA GLY A 152 10.43 20.89 15.18
C GLY A 152 11.80 20.30 14.85
N ILE A 153 11.87 19.05 14.36
CA ILE A 153 13.11 18.32 14.07
C ILE A 153 13.50 18.52 12.60
N GLY A 154 14.78 18.86 12.36
CA GLY A 154 15.30 19.19 11.03
C GLY A 154 15.65 17.99 10.15
N MET A 155 15.87 16.80 10.73
CA MET A 155 16.34 15.62 10.01
C MET A 155 15.68 14.34 10.50
N ALA A 156 15.39 13.43 9.56
CA ALA A 156 14.94 12.09 9.85
C ALA A 156 15.73 11.08 9.01
N ALA A 157 15.71 9.82 9.44
CA ALA A 157 16.08 8.68 8.63
C ALA A 157 14.86 7.76 8.45
N ILE A 158 14.70 7.20 7.26
CA ILE A 158 13.80 6.07 7.03
C ILE A 158 14.70 4.85 6.85
N ALA A 159 14.59 3.87 7.75
CA ALA A 159 15.25 2.59 7.62
C ALA A 159 14.23 1.52 7.25
N TRP A 160 14.62 0.57 6.40
CA TRP A 160 13.69 -0.48 6.00
C TRP A 160 14.35 -1.85 5.88
N VAL A 161 13.51 -2.87 6.04
CA VAL A 161 13.84 -4.24 5.73
C VAL A 161 13.02 -4.72 4.54
N THR A 162 13.71 -5.38 3.59
CA THR A 162 13.08 -6.02 2.42
C THR A 162 13.25 -7.52 2.52
N GLY A 163 12.14 -8.27 2.43
CA GLY A 163 12.13 -9.72 2.67
C GLY A 163 12.39 -10.62 1.46
N PHE A 164 12.36 -10.09 0.24
CA PHE A 164 12.45 -10.92 -0.97
C PHE A 164 13.29 -10.24 -2.07
N PRO A 165 14.09 -11.00 -2.87
CA PRO A 165 14.37 -12.44 -2.80
C PRO A 165 15.33 -12.82 -1.67
N ARG A 166 15.95 -11.85 -1.00
CA ARG A 166 16.81 -12.02 0.18
C ARG A 166 16.48 -10.94 1.19
N LEU A 167 16.65 -11.27 2.46
CA LEU A 167 16.57 -10.28 3.53
C LEU A 167 17.68 -9.23 3.29
N SER A 168 17.29 -7.99 3.16
CA SER A 168 18.24 -6.86 3.10
C SER A 168 17.68 -5.70 3.91
N MET A 169 18.57 -4.97 4.54
CA MET A 169 18.25 -3.74 5.29
C MET A 169 18.99 -2.59 4.66
N ASP A 170 18.35 -1.42 4.66
CA ASP A 170 18.92 -0.20 4.11
C ASP A 170 18.27 1.03 4.74
N HIS A 171 18.79 2.22 4.49
CA HIS A 171 18.24 3.46 5.01
C HIS A 171 18.46 4.64 4.03
N ALA A 172 17.67 5.70 4.21
CA ALA A 172 17.82 6.97 3.53
C ALA A 172 17.56 8.12 4.48
N TRP A 173 18.29 9.22 4.28
CA TRP A 173 18.15 10.46 5.02
C TRP A 173 17.06 11.34 4.39
N VAL A 174 16.27 12.00 5.23
CA VAL A 174 15.21 12.92 4.82
C VAL A 174 15.40 14.23 5.58
N HIS A 175 15.60 15.33 4.86
CA HIS A 175 15.65 16.66 5.46
C HIS A 175 14.25 17.28 5.53
N PHE A 176 14.03 18.09 6.54
CA PHE A 176 12.77 18.80 6.70
C PHE A 176 12.54 19.79 5.55
N ASN A 177 11.36 19.72 4.96
CA ASN A 177 10.91 20.64 3.92
C ASN A 177 9.68 21.42 4.40
N PRO A 178 9.84 22.69 4.81
CA PRO A 178 8.74 23.49 5.35
C PRO A 178 7.54 23.63 4.40
N GLY A 179 7.80 23.75 3.09
CA GLY A 179 6.73 23.87 2.08
C GLY A 179 5.94 22.58 1.93
N PHE A 180 6.62 21.43 1.92
CA PHE A 180 5.96 20.13 1.87
C PHE A 180 5.18 19.87 3.17
N TYR A 181 5.78 20.17 4.33
CA TYR A 181 5.07 20.07 5.62
C TYR A 181 3.81 20.94 5.66
N ALA A 182 3.89 22.19 5.18
CA ALA A 182 2.72 23.06 5.12
C ALA A 182 1.58 22.46 4.27
N THR A 183 1.93 21.79 3.18
CA THR A 183 0.95 21.06 2.34
C THR A 183 0.32 19.89 3.09
N VAL A 184 1.13 19.05 3.74
CA VAL A 184 0.65 17.91 4.56
C VAL A 184 -0.22 18.38 5.71
N LYS A 185 0.26 19.38 6.47
CA LYS A 185 -0.48 19.99 7.59
C LYS A 185 -1.82 20.55 7.13
N GLY A 186 -1.83 21.31 6.03
CA GLY A 186 -3.07 21.89 5.48
C GLY A 186 -4.08 20.82 5.05
N ALA A 187 -3.62 19.68 4.53
CA ALA A 187 -4.50 18.55 4.20
C ALA A 187 -5.06 17.90 5.48
N ILE A 188 -4.22 17.70 6.50
CA ILE A 188 -4.63 17.15 7.80
C ILE A 188 -5.61 18.10 8.51
N ASP A 189 -5.34 19.39 8.51
CA ASP A 189 -6.22 20.40 9.11
C ASP A 189 -7.61 20.39 8.44
N ARG A 190 -7.68 20.32 7.11
CA ARG A 190 -8.97 20.17 6.40
C ARG A 190 -9.65 18.86 6.74
N PHE A 191 -8.91 17.74 6.69
CA PHE A 191 -9.48 16.43 6.99
C PHE A 191 -10.06 16.38 8.42
N TRP A 192 -9.35 16.95 9.40
CA TRP A 192 -9.83 17.02 10.77
C TRP A 192 -11.03 17.93 10.91
N ASN A 193 -10.92 19.20 10.46
CA ASN A 193 -11.95 20.21 10.71
C ASN A 193 -13.19 20.04 9.83
N GLU A 194 -13.01 19.71 8.54
CA GLU A 194 -14.13 19.63 7.61
C GLU A 194 -14.70 18.20 7.53
N ASN A 195 -13.84 17.21 7.37
CA ASN A 195 -14.34 15.84 7.18
C ASN A 195 -14.77 15.20 8.51
N LEU A 196 -13.94 15.25 9.55
CA LEU A 196 -14.26 14.59 10.82
C LEU A 196 -15.19 15.41 11.70
N LEU A 197 -14.89 16.70 11.95
CA LEU A 197 -15.70 17.52 12.87
C LEU A 197 -17.04 17.97 12.26
N LEU A 198 -17.05 18.37 10.98
CA LEU A 198 -18.28 18.77 10.29
C LEU A 198 -18.99 17.59 9.61
N GLY A 199 -18.38 16.41 9.58
CA GLY A 199 -18.97 15.22 8.97
C GLY A 199 -19.07 15.27 7.44
N ILE A 200 -18.28 16.13 6.78
CA ILE A 200 -18.26 16.22 5.30
C ILE A 200 -17.52 15.02 4.74
N GLU A 201 -18.23 14.19 3.99
CA GLU A 201 -17.65 12.99 3.39
C GLU A 201 -16.59 13.35 2.34
N PRO A 202 -15.34 12.78 2.42
CA PRO A 202 -14.31 13.01 1.41
C PRO A 202 -14.73 12.54 0.00
N GLU A 203 -14.13 13.12 -1.02
CA GLU A 203 -14.34 12.67 -2.39
C GLU A 203 -13.76 11.26 -2.64
N ALA A 204 -14.36 10.55 -3.60
CA ALA A 204 -13.85 9.25 -4.02
C ALA A 204 -12.52 9.41 -4.77
N LEU A 205 -11.50 8.68 -4.34
CA LEU A 205 -10.18 8.70 -4.97
C LEU A 205 -9.99 7.56 -5.98
N ASP A 206 -10.65 6.43 -5.76
CA ASP A 206 -10.56 5.26 -6.63
C ASP A 206 -11.94 4.62 -6.91
N SER A 207 -11.96 3.56 -7.73
CA SER A 207 -13.19 2.87 -8.09
C SER A 207 -13.86 2.16 -6.91
N GLN A 208 -13.09 1.75 -5.89
CA GLN A 208 -13.66 1.14 -4.68
C GLN A 208 -14.35 2.20 -3.82
N ASP A 209 -13.78 3.39 -3.71
CA ASP A 209 -14.45 4.52 -3.05
C ASP A 209 -15.76 4.87 -3.73
N SER A 210 -15.77 4.86 -5.07
CA SER A 210 -17.01 5.08 -5.83
C SER A 210 -18.08 4.03 -5.52
N LEU A 211 -17.68 2.78 -5.30
CA LEU A 211 -18.60 1.71 -4.89
C LEU A 211 -19.05 1.86 -3.43
N LEU A 212 -18.20 2.37 -2.54
CA LEU A 212 -18.59 2.66 -1.17
C LEU A 212 -19.63 3.79 -1.11
N LYS A 213 -19.46 4.84 -1.92
CA LYS A 213 -20.45 5.95 -2.02
C LYS A 213 -21.74 5.53 -2.73
N TYR A 214 -21.61 4.73 -3.79
CA TYR A 214 -22.73 4.37 -4.66
C TYR A 214 -22.74 2.86 -4.93
N PRO A 215 -23.12 2.03 -3.95
CA PRO A 215 -23.01 0.55 -4.03
C PRO A 215 -23.94 -0.07 -5.07
N ALA A 216 -25.04 0.61 -5.42
CA ALA A 216 -26.01 0.14 -6.40
C ALA A 216 -26.50 1.28 -7.30
N SER A 217 -26.89 0.94 -8.53
CA SER A 217 -27.61 1.87 -9.38
C SER A 217 -29.12 1.85 -9.01
N VAL A 218 -29.75 3.00 -9.12
CA VAL A 218 -31.23 3.08 -9.07
C VAL A 218 -31.78 2.77 -10.45
N ASP A 219 -32.74 1.84 -10.54
CA ASP A 219 -33.31 1.44 -11.81
C ASP A 219 -33.86 2.64 -12.59
N ARG A 220 -33.58 2.67 -13.90
CA ARG A 220 -33.97 3.74 -14.83
C ARG A 220 -33.55 5.16 -14.48
N LYS A 221 -32.75 5.38 -13.42
CA LYS A 221 -32.21 6.70 -13.11
C LYS A 221 -31.06 7.03 -14.06
N VAL A 222 -31.22 8.10 -14.82
CA VAL A 222 -30.22 8.63 -15.75
C VAL A 222 -29.81 10.04 -15.27
N ARG A 223 -28.51 10.34 -15.33
CA ARG A 223 -27.96 11.67 -15.11
C ARG A 223 -27.46 12.24 -16.44
N VAL A 224 -27.79 13.49 -16.71
CA VAL A 224 -27.24 14.22 -17.87
C VAL A 224 -25.78 14.54 -17.57
N ALA A 225 -24.89 14.25 -18.51
CA ALA A 225 -23.46 14.54 -18.41
C ALA A 225 -23.21 16.04 -18.49
N THR A 226 -22.28 16.52 -17.69
CA THR A 226 -21.71 17.88 -17.79
C THR A 226 -20.61 17.91 -18.85
N GLY A 227 -20.07 19.13 -19.17
CA GLY A 227 -18.90 19.25 -20.05
C GLY A 227 -17.70 18.50 -19.50
N GLU A 228 -17.42 18.61 -18.20
CA GLU A 228 -16.34 17.91 -17.53
C GLU A 228 -16.50 16.39 -17.58
N ASP A 229 -17.70 15.87 -17.39
CA ASP A 229 -17.97 14.43 -17.54
C ASP A 229 -17.62 13.93 -18.96
N LEU A 230 -17.97 14.71 -19.99
CA LEU A 230 -17.66 14.37 -21.38
C LEU A 230 -16.17 14.40 -21.65
N ASP A 231 -15.45 15.40 -21.11
CA ASP A 231 -14.00 15.50 -21.25
C ASP A 231 -13.28 14.32 -20.54
N ASN A 232 -13.72 13.94 -19.35
CA ASN A 232 -13.24 12.76 -18.66
C ASN A 232 -13.51 11.46 -19.43
N CYS A 233 -14.68 11.33 -20.07
CA CYS A 233 -14.99 10.18 -20.93
C CYS A 233 -14.07 10.11 -22.14
N ARG A 234 -13.82 11.25 -22.83
CA ARG A 234 -12.89 11.31 -23.97
C ARG A 234 -11.48 10.93 -23.53
N ARG A 235 -10.99 11.53 -22.43
CA ARG A 235 -9.66 11.24 -21.91
C ARG A 235 -9.47 9.78 -21.50
N TYR A 236 -10.51 9.18 -20.92
CA TYR A 236 -10.50 7.75 -20.60
C TYR A 236 -10.32 6.88 -21.85
N LEU A 237 -11.04 7.19 -22.93
CA LEU A 237 -10.96 6.44 -24.21
C LEU A 237 -9.59 6.62 -24.87
N GLU A 238 -9.02 7.84 -24.85
CA GLU A 238 -7.67 8.12 -25.33
C GLU A 238 -6.63 7.28 -24.58
N LEU A 239 -6.62 7.36 -23.24
CA LEU A 239 -5.69 6.60 -22.42
C LEU A 239 -5.81 5.09 -22.60
N LYS A 240 -7.01 4.60 -22.85
CA LYS A 240 -7.23 3.19 -23.15
C LYS A 240 -6.59 2.78 -24.48
N SER A 241 -6.73 3.62 -25.52
CA SER A 241 -6.09 3.41 -26.81
C SER A 241 -4.56 3.49 -26.72
N GLU A 242 -4.02 4.50 -26.00
CA GLU A 242 -2.57 4.61 -25.73
C GLU A 242 -2.02 3.35 -25.05
N ARG A 243 -2.76 2.81 -24.05
CA ARG A 243 -2.36 1.58 -23.37
C ARG A 243 -2.33 0.37 -24.30
N GLU A 244 -3.35 0.23 -25.16
CA GLU A 244 -3.39 -0.87 -26.14
C GLU A 244 -2.19 -0.82 -27.11
N GLN A 245 -1.79 0.38 -27.55
CA GLN A 245 -0.61 0.58 -28.38
C GLN A 245 0.70 0.22 -27.65
N LEU A 246 0.83 0.63 -26.37
CA LEU A 246 1.99 0.28 -25.54
C LEU A 246 2.06 -1.23 -25.28
N ASP A 247 0.95 -1.88 -25.01
CA ASP A 247 0.88 -3.33 -24.82
C ASP A 247 1.35 -4.09 -26.07
N GLU A 248 0.97 -3.62 -27.27
CA GLU A 248 1.45 -4.16 -28.55
C GLU A 248 2.95 -3.93 -28.74
N GLU A 249 3.48 -2.75 -28.38
CA GLU A 249 4.92 -2.47 -28.47
C GLU A 249 5.73 -3.35 -27.51
N ILE A 250 5.28 -3.48 -26.26
CA ILE A 250 5.88 -4.40 -25.28
C ILE A 250 5.93 -5.82 -25.83
N MET A 251 4.85 -6.31 -26.41
CA MET A 251 4.77 -7.66 -26.99
C MET A 251 5.78 -7.83 -28.13
N ARG A 252 5.96 -6.83 -29.00
CA ARG A 252 6.95 -6.87 -30.10
C ARG A 252 8.39 -6.93 -29.55
N VAL A 253 8.70 -6.07 -28.56
CA VAL A 253 10.03 -6.03 -27.92
C VAL A 253 10.30 -7.34 -27.16
N GLU A 254 9.35 -7.84 -26.41
CA GLU A 254 9.44 -9.12 -25.70
C GLU A 254 9.71 -10.29 -26.68
N THR A 255 8.99 -10.31 -27.80
CA THR A 255 9.18 -11.31 -28.85
C THR A 255 10.59 -11.23 -29.45
N ALA A 256 11.09 -10.03 -29.71
CA ALA A 256 12.44 -9.82 -30.22
C ALA A 256 13.52 -10.33 -29.23
N ILE A 257 13.35 -10.04 -27.94
CA ILE A 257 14.25 -10.51 -26.87
C ILE A 257 14.24 -12.05 -26.81
N LYS A 258 13.05 -12.67 -26.76
CA LYS A 258 12.90 -14.13 -26.72
C LYS A 258 13.53 -14.81 -27.95
N THR A 259 13.30 -14.23 -29.12
CA THR A 259 13.91 -14.70 -30.38
C THR A 259 15.43 -14.57 -30.39
N SER A 260 15.96 -13.52 -29.77
CA SER A 260 17.41 -13.30 -29.65
C SER A 260 18.07 -14.28 -28.66
N ILE A 261 17.37 -14.70 -27.62
CA ILE A 261 17.87 -15.70 -26.65
C ILE A 261 17.97 -17.10 -27.30
N ARG A 262 17.11 -17.41 -28.28
CA ARG A 262 17.02 -18.70 -28.99
C ARG A 262 16.81 -19.87 -28.03
N ASP A 263 17.75 -20.84 -28.05
CA ASP A 263 17.76 -22.06 -27.23
C ASP A 263 18.55 -21.91 -25.90
N ALA A 264 19.10 -20.72 -25.63
CA ALA A 264 19.76 -20.41 -24.38
C ALA A 264 18.77 -20.16 -23.24
N GLU A 265 19.15 -20.38 -21.99
CA GLU A 265 18.35 -20.07 -20.81
C GLU A 265 18.36 -18.57 -20.44
N ALA A 266 19.41 -17.85 -20.85
CA ALA A 266 19.62 -16.45 -20.51
C ALA A 266 20.51 -15.74 -21.55
N MET A 267 20.39 -14.41 -21.56
CA MET A 267 21.25 -13.50 -22.29
C MET A 267 22.03 -12.65 -21.28
N THR A 268 23.31 -12.45 -21.53
CA THR A 268 24.21 -11.68 -20.68
C THR A 268 24.79 -10.48 -21.42
N ALA A 269 25.16 -9.44 -20.71
CA ALA A 269 25.93 -8.31 -21.22
C ALA A 269 27.06 -7.98 -20.26
N VAL A 270 28.16 -7.46 -20.79
CA VAL A 270 29.27 -6.93 -20.00
C VAL A 270 28.99 -5.46 -19.67
N ASP A 271 29.04 -5.12 -18.40
CA ASP A 271 28.91 -3.74 -17.94
C ASP A 271 30.17 -2.97 -18.38
N PRO A 272 30.04 -1.93 -19.23
CA PRO A 272 31.20 -1.23 -19.75
C PRO A 272 31.98 -0.43 -18.69
N ALA A 273 31.37 -0.12 -17.55
CA ALA A 273 31.99 0.65 -16.48
C ALA A 273 32.79 -0.24 -15.51
N THR A 274 32.29 -1.46 -15.25
CA THR A 274 32.90 -2.36 -14.25
C THR A 274 33.61 -3.59 -14.88
N GLY A 275 33.30 -3.91 -16.12
CA GLY A 275 33.76 -5.14 -16.78
C GLY A 275 33.05 -6.41 -16.31
N GLU A 276 32.08 -6.30 -15.43
CA GLU A 276 31.29 -7.42 -14.90
C GLU A 276 30.27 -7.94 -15.91
N THR A 277 30.11 -9.23 -16.00
CA THR A 277 29.08 -9.88 -16.81
C THR A 277 27.79 -9.98 -16.00
N ARG A 278 26.70 -9.38 -16.49
CA ARG A 278 25.37 -9.42 -15.86
C ARG A 278 24.34 -10.09 -16.77
N THR A 279 23.43 -10.84 -16.16
CA THR A 279 22.27 -11.38 -16.88
C THR A 279 21.29 -10.26 -17.15
N VAL A 280 20.95 -10.01 -18.42
CA VAL A 280 20.02 -8.96 -18.86
C VAL A 280 18.64 -9.50 -19.20
N ALA A 281 18.51 -10.77 -19.59
CA ALA A 281 17.23 -11.42 -19.83
C ALA A 281 17.31 -12.93 -19.57
N ARG A 282 16.17 -13.53 -19.20
CA ARG A 282 16.03 -14.99 -19.02
C ARG A 282 14.80 -15.50 -19.74
N TYR A 283 14.95 -16.62 -20.44
CA TYR A 283 13.86 -17.33 -21.09
C TYR A 283 14.08 -18.84 -20.95
N LYS A 284 13.81 -19.33 -19.74
CA LYS A 284 14.12 -20.71 -19.33
C LYS A 284 12.89 -21.59 -19.39
N SER A 285 13.03 -22.83 -19.88
CA SER A 285 12.01 -23.86 -19.74
C SER A 285 11.81 -24.24 -18.27
N VAL A 286 10.57 -24.26 -17.84
CA VAL A 286 10.19 -24.73 -16.50
C VAL A 286 9.73 -26.17 -16.64
N ASN A 287 10.41 -27.09 -15.96
CA ASN A 287 9.96 -28.47 -15.87
C ASN A 287 8.80 -28.54 -14.86
N GLU A 288 7.62 -28.82 -15.36
CA GLU A 288 6.45 -29.07 -14.53
C GLU A 288 6.26 -30.58 -14.35
N SER A 289 6.15 -31.02 -13.11
CA SER A 289 5.70 -32.39 -12.82
C SER A 289 4.21 -32.47 -13.02
N ARG A 290 3.77 -33.23 -13.99
CA ARG A 290 2.36 -33.47 -14.25
C ARG A 290 1.97 -34.85 -13.77
N PHE A 291 0.97 -34.93 -12.89
CA PHE A 291 0.43 -36.19 -12.45
C PHE A 291 -0.41 -36.80 -13.57
N ASP A 292 -0.08 -38.02 -13.99
CA ASP A 292 -0.84 -38.76 -14.98
C ASP A 292 -2.03 -39.48 -14.29
N GLU A 293 -3.13 -38.77 -14.20
CA GLU A 293 -4.35 -39.25 -13.55
C GLU A 293 -4.94 -40.47 -14.28
N GLU A 294 -4.83 -40.52 -15.61
CA GLU A 294 -5.38 -41.62 -16.39
C GLU A 294 -4.60 -42.90 -16.19
N ALA A 295 -3.26 -42.81 -16.20
CA ALA A 295 -2.40 -43.93 -15.88
C ALA A 295 -2.62 -44.41 -14.42
N PHE A 296 -2.75 -43.47 -13.46
CA PHE A 296 -3.03 -43.81 -12.07
C PHE A 296 -4.38 -44.48 -11.91
N ARG A 297 -5.43 -43.97 -12.52
CA ARG A 297 -6.78 -44.56 -12.49
C ARG A 297 -6.78 -45.99 -13.06
N THR A 298 -6.01 -46.24 -14.11
CA THR A 298 -5.94 -47.53 -14.78
C THR A 298 -5.14 -48.56 -13.96
N GLN A 299 -4.05 -48.15 -13.36
CA GLN A 299 -3.14 -49.03 -12.60
C GLN A 299 -3.58 -49.23 -11.14
N HIS A 300 -4.29 -48.25 -10.57
CA HIS A 300 -4.68 -48.21 -9.15
C HIS A 300 -6.17 -47.82 -9.00
N PRO A 301 -7.12 -48.60 -9.56
CA PRO A 301 -8.53 -48.21 -9.60
C PRO A 301 -9.20 -48.16 -8.21
N GLU A 302 -8.78 -48.97 -7.25
CA GLU A 302 -9.34 -48.94 -5.89
C GLU A 302 -8.82 -47.72 -5.12
N GLU A 303 -7.54 -47.44 -5.21
CA GLU A 303 -6.94 -46.27 -4.57
C GLU A 303 -7.49 -44.98 -5.21
N TYR A 304 -7.68 -44.94 -6.55
CA TYR A 304 -8.28 -43.81 -7.20
C TYR A 304 -9.65 -43.44 -6.64
N ARG A 305 -10.49 -44.46 -6.35
CA ARG A 305 -11.82 -44.24 -5.78
C ARG A 305 -11.78 -43.62 -4.38
N LEU A 306 -10.75 -43.90 -3.56
CA LEU A 306 -10.61 -43.33 -2.23
C LEU A 306 -10.38 -41.81 -2.23
N TYR A 307 -9.82 -41.28 -3.32
CA TYR A 307 -9.51 -39.85 -3.45
C TYR A 307 -10.51 -39.08 -4.32
N LEU A 308 -11.55 -39.76 -4.84
CA LEU A 308 -12.64 -39.09 -5.56
C LEU A 308 -13.43 -38.21 -4.59
N LYS A 309 -13.65 -36.96 -4.99
CA LYS A 309 -14.54 -36.03 -4.28
C LYS A 309 -15.80 -35.83 -5.11
N THR A 310 -16.95 -36.03 -4.49
CA THR A 310 -18.23 -35.64 -5.10
C THR A 310 -18.38 -34.14 -5.00
N VAL A 311 -18.37 -33.45 -6.11
CA VAL A 311 -18.63 -32.01 -6.21
C VAL A 311 -20.01 -31.81 -6.80
N PHE A 312 -20.82 -30.93 -6.16
CA PHE A 312 -22.13 -30.58 -6.72
C PHE A 312 -21.95 -29.77 -8.01
N ASP A 313 -22.33 -30.34 -9.15
CA ASP A 313 -22.29 -29.67 -10.43
C ASP A 313 -23.58 -28.87 -10.67
N ARG A 314 -23.50 -27.57 -10.36
CA ARG A 314 -24.61 -26.65 -10.57
C ARG A 314 -24.96 -26.45 -12.05
N LYS A 315 -23.98 -26.56 -12.95
CA LYS A 315 -24.22 -26.39 -14.40
C LYS A 315 -24.97 -27.61 -14.97
N GLU A 316 -24.61 -28.78 -14.50
CA GLU A 316 -25.31 -30.01 -14.85
C GLU A 316 -26.75 -29.96 -14.36
N LEU A 317 -27.01 -29.52 -13.13
CA LEU A 317 -28.38 -29.33 -12.62
C LEU A 317 -29.16 -28.30 -13.49
N GLU A 318 -28.56 -27.17 -13.85
CA GLU A 318 -29.19 -26.16 -14.71
C GLU A 318 -29.57 -26.74 -16.08
N GLN A 319 -28.71 -27.60 -16.61
CA GLN A 319 -28.93 -28.22 -17.93
C GLN A 319 -30.03 -29.30 -17.90
N TYR A 320 -30.05 -30.15 -16.88
CA TYR A 320 -30.96 -31.31 -16.84
C TYR A 320 -32.27 -31.05 -16.08
N ASP A 321 -32.28 -30.13 -15.11
CA ASP A 321 -33.49 -29.72 -14.39
C ASP A 321 -33.53 -28.23 -14.12
N ARG A 322 -33.77 -27.48 -15.20
CA ARG A 322 -33.84 -26.03 -15.17
C ARG A 322 -34.95 -25.50 -14.24
N GLN A 323 -36.05 -26.29 -14.10
CA GLN A 323 -37.15 -25.89 -13.24
C GLN A 323 -36.79 -26.02 -11.76
N LEU A 324 -36.12 -27.09 -11.37
CA LEU A 324 -35.60 -27.27 -10.01
C LEU A 324 -34.50 -26.22 -9.72
N TYR A 325 -33.54 -26.05 -10.63
CA TYR A 325 -32.50 -25.03 -10.52
C TYR A 325 -33.09 -23.62 -10.28
N GLY A 326 -34.12 -23.26 -11.07
CA GLY A 326 -34.76 -21.95 -10.96
C GLY A 326 -35.44 -21.65 -9.64
N ARG A 327 -35.87 -22.68 -8.89
CA ARG A 327 -36.48 -22.54 -7.56
C ARG A 327 -35.49 -22.06 -6.51
N TYR A 328 -34.20 -22.28 -6.73
CA TYR A 328 -33.11 -21.89 -5.80
C TYR A 328 -32.30 -20.69 -6.30
N LEU A 329 -32.72 -20.04 -7.39
CA LEU A 329 -32.16 -18.78 -7.83
C LEU A 329 -32.73 -17.64 -6.98
N SER A 330 -31.83 -16.85 -6.40
CA SER A 330 -32.19 -15.58 -5.79
C SER A 330 -31.56 -14.44 -6.59
N THR A 331 -32.29 -13.34 -6.74
CA THR A 331 -31.74 -12.13 -7.33
C THR A 331 -30.93 -11.40 -6.26
N VAL A 332 -29.63 -11.30 -6.49
CA VAL A 332 -28.72 -10.49 -5.67
C VAL A 332 -28.22 -9.31 -6.50
N ASN A 333 -27.99 -8.17 -5.87
CA ASN A 333 -27.37 -7.05 -6.53
C ASN A 333 -25.97 -7.44 -6.99
N GLY A 334 -25.78 -7.55 -8.31
CA GLY A 334 -24.48 -7.81 -8.90
C GLY A 334 -23.57 -6.57 -8.85
N ALA A 335 -22.28 -6.78 -9.06
CA ALA A 335 -21.32 -5.69 -9.19
C ALA A 335 -21.72 -4.73 -10.32
N ARG A 336 -21.56 -3.42 -10.10
CA ARG A 336 -21.78 -2.41 -11.14
C ARG A 336 -20.75 -2.58 -12.25
N ARG A 337 -21.19 -2.64 -13.50
CA ARG A 337 -20.32 -2.73 -14.69
C ARG A 337 -20.09 -1.32 -15.23
N PHE A 338 -18.80 -0.94 -15.34
CA PHE A 338 -18.40 0.35 -15.90
C PHE A 338 -18.09 0.19 -17.40
N SER A 339 -18.64 1.08 -18.20
CA SER A 339 -18.30 1.20 -19.62
C SER A 339 -18.44 2.66 -20.04
N VAL A 340 -17.55 3.10 -20.93
CA VAL A 340 -17.64 4.39 -21.61
C VAL A 340 -17.93 4.11 -23.07
N LEU A 341 -18.98 4.74 -23.57
CA LEU A 341 -19.35 4.69 -24.98
C LEU A 341 -18.70 5.85 -25.74
N PRO A 342 -18.45 5.74 -27.06
CA PRO A 342 -17.96 6.85 -27.85
C PRO A 342 -18.84 8.08 -27.65
N CYS A 343 -18.20 9.19 -27.23
CA CYS A 343 -18.91 10.46 -27.03
C CYS A 343 -19.15 11.14 -28.37
N ILE A 344 -20.30 11.77 -28.51
CA ILE A 344 -20.69 12.57 -29.69
C ILE A 344 -19.78 13.79 -29.83
#